data_41de31352e500f05a6eed611a0b3bcad
#
_entry.id   41de31352e500f05a6eed611a0b3bcad
#
_cell.length_a   1.000
_cell.length_b   1.000
_cell.length_c   1.000
_cell.angle_alpha   90.00
_cell.angle_beta   90.00
_cell.angle_gamma   90.00
#
_symmetry.space_group_name_H-M   'P 1'
#
loop_
_entity.id
_entity.type
_entity.pdbx_description
1 polymer ?
#
loop_
_entity_poly.entity_id
_entity_poly.type
_entity_poly.pdbx_seq_one_letter_code
_entity_poly.pdbx_strand_id
1 'polypeptide(L)'
;AHAMGNSCGAMKKYMDLTEEEPMFQGGFIWDYMDQAIWHTDVMGRKVLGYGGDFGERTTDYNFSGNGIVYADGAEKPAMQDVRYWYASPADRAAQDAANAAAAAQADRTLAEAWQSRRAYPLVVTQGDGNLGVKGKNFEMLFSIAGAGPASLKVNGTEWLWRAPRPAFWRASTDNDRGCGFPLRAAAWM
;
A
#
# COMPACT_ATOMS: atom_id res chain seq x y z
N ALA A 1 12.79 -18.78 -4.69
CA ALA A 1 11.82 -18.20 -3.74
C ALA A 1 10.55 -17.80 -4.48
N HIS A 2 9.39 -18.08 -3.90
CA HIS A 2 8.09 -17.69 -4.47
C HIS A 2 7.79 -16.21 -4.14
N ALA A 3 7.28 -15.47 -5.11
CA ALA A 3 6.89 -14.07 -4.95
C ALA A 3 5.46 -13.89 -4.43
N MET A 4 4.95 -14.85 -3.67
CA MET A 4 3.67 -14.81 -2.99
C MET A 4 3.73 -14.01 -1.69
N GLY A 5 2.68 -13.28 -1.37
CA GLY A 5 2.61 -12.47 -0.17
C GLY A 5 3.79 -11.49 -0.08
N ASN A 6 4.57 -11.57 0.99
CA ASN A 6 5.75 -10.71 1.20
C ASN A 6 7.08 -11.43 0.89
N SER A 7 7.07 -12.50 0.12
CA SER A 7 8.26 -13.37 -0.05
C SER A 7 9.47 -12.69 -0.67
N CYS A 8 9.28 -11.70 -1.55
CA CYS A 8 10.36 -10.90 -2.13
C CYS A 8 10.96 -9.86 -1.19
N GLY A 9 10.40 -9.62 -0.02
CA GLY A 9 10.93 -8.68 0.98
C GLY A 9 12.30 -9.07 1.57
N ALA A 10 12.80 -10.26 1.27
CA ALA A 10 14.10 -10.73 1.71
C ALA A 10 15.21 -10.64 0.64
N MET A 11 14.98 -9.93 -0.46
CA MET A 11 15.91 -9.85 -1.61
C MET A 11 17.34 -9.46 -1.19
N LYS A 12 17.45 -8.48 -0.27
CA LYS A 12 18.78 -8.09 0.26
C LYS A 12 19.57 -9.27 0.76
N LYS A 13 18.98 -10.15 1.56
CA LYS A 13 19.68 -11.30 2.15
C LYS A 13 20.20 -12.26 1.09
N TYR A 14 19.45 -12.48 0.02
CA TYR A 14 19.91 -13.31 -1.10
C TYR A 14 21.08 -12.66 -1.84
N MET A 15 21.02 -11.34 -2.05
CA MET A 15 22.10 -10.62 -2.72
C MET A 15 23.36 -10.55 -1.86
N ASP A 16 23.22 -10.27 -0.55
CA ASP A 16 24.36 -10.31 0.37
C ASP A 16 25.06 -11.67 0.35
N LEU A 17 24.30 -12.77 0.36
CA LEU A 17 24.87 -14.12 0.29
C LEU A 17 25.66 -14.38 -1.01
N THR A 18 25.27 -13.77 -2.14
CA THR A 18 26.05 -13.90 -3.39
C THR A 18 27.41 -13.23 -3.32
N GLU A 19 27.53 -12.20 -2.47
CA GLU A 19 28.77 -11.45 -2.27
C GLU A 19 29.65 -12.06 -1.16
N GLU A 20 29.03 -12.62 -0.13
CA GLU A 20 29.70 -13.08 1.10
C GLU A 20 30.09 -14.55 1.05
N GLU A 21 29.31 -15.40 0.37
CA GLU A 21 29.46 -16.86 0.41
C GLU A 21 29.88 -17.41 -0.96
N PRO A 22 31.17 -17.79 -1.13
CA PRO A 22 31.68 -18.25 -2.42
C PRO A 22 30.94 -19.47 -3.01
N MET A 23 30.32 -20.29 -2.16
CA MET A 23 29.53 -21.44 -2.58
C MET A 23 28.09 -21.12 -2.97
N PHE A 24 27.63 -19.93 -2.68
CA PHE A 24 26.26 -19.49 -3.03
C PHE A 24 26.26 -18.78 -4.37
N GLN A 25 25.78 -19.46 -5.41
CA GLN A 25 25.81 -18.98 -6.80
C GLN A 25 24.58 -18.12 -7.18
N GLY A 26 23.67 -17.88 -6.24
CA GLY A 26 22.46 -17.11 -6.46
C GLY A 26 21.19 -17.92 -6.32
N GLY A 27 20.08 -17.39 -6.84
CA GLY A 27 18.76 -18.01 -6.75
C GLY A 27 17.82 -17.52 -7.83
N PHE A 28 16.67 -18.17 -7.92
CA PHE A 28 15.62 -17.80 -8.87
C PHE A 28 14.39 -17.34 -8.11
N ILE A 29 13.77 -16.27 -8.59
CA ILE A 29 12.45 -15.84 -8.13
C ILE A 29 11.43 -16.70 -8.88
N TRP A 30 10.50 -17.28 -8.16
CA TRP A 30 9.35 -17.94 -8.72
C TRP A 30 8.09 -17.14 -8.39
N ASP A 31 7.47 -16.45 -9.34
CA ASP A 31 7.70 -16.50 -10.77
C ASP A 31 7.83 -15.05 -11.32
N TYR A 32 8.08 -14.91 -12.63
CA TYR A 32 8.11 -13.61 -13.26
C TYR A 32 6.70 -13.03 -13.38
N MET A 33 5.76 -13.81 -13.90
CA MET A 33 4.39 -13.39 -14.19
C MET A 33 3.38 -14.32 -13.52
N ASP A 34 2.30 -13.75 -13.00
CA ASP A 34 1.17 -14.54 -12.51
C ASP A 34 0.61 -15.45 -13.60
N GLN A 35 0.29 -16.67 -13.21
CA GLN A 35 -0.24 -17.70 -14.10
C GLN A 35 -1.75 -17.55 -14.20
N ALA A 36 -2.23 -16.84 -15.22
CA ALA A 36 -3.65 -16.64 -15.48
C ALA A 36 -3.96 -16.72 -16.97
N ILE A 37 -5.21 -17.01 -17.30
CA ILE A 37 -5.72 -17.16 -18.65
C ILE A 37 -6.88 -16.18 -18.85
N TRP A 38 -6.87 -15.44 -19.97
CA TRP A 38 -7.99 -14.62 -20.36
C TRP A 38 -9.21 -15.49 -20.71
N HIS A 39 -10.33 -15.25 -20.05
CA HIS A 39 -11.61 -15.87 -20.39
C HIS A 39 -12.77 -14.89 -20.27
N THR A 40 -13.94 -15.29 -20.71
CA THR A 40 -15.17 -14.52 -20.54
C THR A 40 -15.95 -15.09 -19.35
N ASP A 41 -16.25 -14.24 -18.37
CA ASP A 41 -17.00 -14.62 -17.19
C ASP A 41 -18.51 -14.81 -17.51
N VAL A 42 -19.29 -15.27 -16.54
CA VAL A 42 -20.74 -15.51 -16.66
C VAL A 42 -21.54 -14.22 -16.97
N MET A 43 -20.93 -13.05 -16.77
CA MET A 43 -21.53 -11.75 -17.07
C MET A 43 -21.09 -11.19 -18.44
N GLY A 44 -20.35 -11.98 -19.22
CA GLY A 44 -19.84 -11.57 -20.53
C GLY A 44 -18.61 -10.64 -20.49
N ARG A 45 -17.95 -10.49 -19.35
CA ARG A 45 -16.78 -9.64 -19.20
C ARG A 45 -15.51 -10.44 -19.46
N LYS A 46 -14.54 -9.83 -20.14
CA LYS A 46 -13.21 -10.40 -20.30
C LYS A 46 -12.42 -10.22 -19.02
N VAL A 47 -12.04 -11.32 -18.38
CA VAL A 47 -11.32 -11.36 -17.10
C VAL A 47 -10.15 -12.33 -17.15
N LEU A 48 -9.18 -12.15 -16.27
CA LEU A 48 -8.10 -13.11 -16.05
C LEU A 48 -8.56 -14.13 -15.01
N GLY A 49 -8.58 -15.40 -15.38
CA GLY A 49 -8.89 -16.52 -14.49
C GLY A 49 -7.64 -17.25 -14.05
N TYR A 50 -7.63 -17.64 -12.80
CA TYR A 50 -6.56 -18.40 -12.15
C TYR A 50 -7.00 -19.84 -11.91
N GLY A 51 -6.08 -20.70 -11.46
CA GLY A 51 -6.44 -22.05 -11.05
C GLY A 51 -7.55 -22.06 -9.98
N GLY A 52 -8.62 -22.80 -10.22
CA GLY A 52 -9.86 -22.82 -9.44
C GLY A 52 -11.02 -22.05 -10.04
N ASP A 53 -10.76 -21.11 -10.97
CA ASP A 53 -11.81 -20.27 -11.59
C ASP A 53 -12.56 -20.97 -12.73
N PHE A 54 -12.06 -22.10 -13.20
CA PHE A 54 -12.62 -22.85 -14.34
C PHE A 54 -13.46 -24.08 -13.93
N GLY A 55 -13.81 -24.16 -12.64
CA GLY A 55 -14.62 -25.25 -12.09
C GLY A 55 -13.86 -26.53 -11.78
N GLU A 56 -12.55 -26.53 -11.83
CA GLU A 56 -11.71 -27.64 -11.41
C GLU A 56 -11.79 -27.84 -9.89
N ARG A 57 -11.80 -29.10 -9.46
CA ARG A 57 -11.93 -29.48 -8.03
C ARG A 57 -10.65 -29.36 -7.24
N THR A 58 -9.51 -29.53 -7.92
CA THR A 58 -8.18 -29.47 -7.32
C THR A 58 -7.49 -28.20 -7.80
N THR A 59 -7.05 -27.38 -6.87
CA THR A 59 -6.34 -26.14 -7.16
C THR A 59 -5.28 -25.87 -6.09
N ASP A 60 -4.19 -25.26 -6.49
CA ASP A 60 -3.15 -24.80 -5.59
C ASP A 60 -3.41 -23.37 -5.05
N TYR A 61 -4.64 -22.88 -5.21
CA TYR A 61 -5.09 -21.57 -4.75
C TYR A 61 -4.20 -20.42 -5.22
N ASN A 62 -3.55 -19.73 -4.29
CA ASN A 62 -2.73 -18.56 -4.55
C ASN A 62 -1.35 -18.87 -5.18
N PHE A 63 -1.02 -20.14 -5.43
CA PHE A 63 0.20 -20.49 -6.17
C PHE A 63 0.21 -20.01 -7.61
N SER A 64 -0.93 -19.69 -8.19
CA SER A 64 -1.03 -19.00 -9.48
C SER A 64 -0.60 -17.53 -9.42
N GLY A 65 -0.56 -16.92 -8.23
CA GLY A 65 -0.20 -15.52 -7.98
C GLY A 65 1.26 -15.30 -7.57
N ASN A 66 2.18 -16.09 -8.10
CA ASN A 66 3.61 -16.06 -7.76
C ASN A 66 4.41 -14.99 -8.49
N GLY A 67 3.83 -14.32 -9.49
CA GLY A 67 4.55 -13.37 -10.33
C GLY A 67 5.02 -12.13 -9.57
N ILE A 68 6.15 -11.56 -10.00
CA ILE A 68 6.55 -10.20 -9.65
C ILE A 68 5.85 -9.15 -10.54
N VAL A 69 5.18 -9.62 -11.59
CA VAL A 69 4.18 -8.86 -12.36
C VAL A 69 2.86 -9.63 -12.38
N TYR A 70 1.75 -8.89 -12.56
CA TYR A 70 0.44 -9.49 -12.78
C TYR A 70 0.37 -10.16 -14.16
N ALA A 71 -0.63 -10.98 -14.38
CA ALA A 71 -0.80 -11.71 -15.64
C ALA A 71 -1.10 -10.82 -16.86
N ASP A 72 -1.47 -9.57 -16.67
CA ASP A 72 -1.61 -8.55 -17.71
C ASP A 72 -0.32 -7.77 -17.99
N GLY A 73 0.76 -8.10 -17.27
CA GLY A 73 2.07 -7.44 -17.35
C GLY A 73 2.25 -6.23 -16.44
N ALA A 74 1.24 -5.83 -15.68
CA ALA A 74 1.39 -4.75 -14.72
C ALA A 74 2.33 -5.16 -13.57
N GLU A 75 3.18 -4.26 -13.13
CA GLU A 75 4.17 -4.54 -12.10
C GLU A 75 3.54 -4.58 -10.71
N LYS A 76 3.94 -5.58 -9.93
CA LYS A 76 3.63 -5.61 -8.50
C LYS A 76 4.65 -4.77 -7.71
N PRO A 77 4.32 -4.29 -6.51
CA PRO A 77 5.24 -3.52 -5.67
C PRO A 77 6.60 -4.19 -5.45
N ALA A 78 6.66 -5.52 -5.37
CA ALA A 78 7.89 -6.29 -5.23
C ALA A 78 8.90 -6.07 -6.38
N MET A 79 8.45 -5.65 -7.56
CA MET A 79 9.33 -5.34 -8.69
C MET A 79 10.31 -4.20 -8.37
N GLN A 80 9.95 -3.27 -7.49
CA GLN A 80 10.84 -2.19 -7.07
C GLN A 80 12.04 -2.72 -6.31
N ASP A 81 11.82 -3.67 -5.37
CA ASP A 81 12.90 -4.33 -4.64
C ASP A 81 13.79 -5.16 -5.56
N VAL A 82 13.19 -5.89 -6.49
CA VAL A 82 13.93 -6.68 -7.47
C VAL A 82 14.83 -5.80 -8.33
N ARG A 83 14.31 -4.69 -8.86
CA ARG A 83 15.12 -3.73 -9.63
C ARG A 83 16.26 -3.14 -8.82
N TYR A 84 15.98 -2.73 -7.60
CA TYR A 84 16.99 -2.14 -6.73
C TYR A 84 18.12 -3.13 -6.45
N TRP A 85 17.79 -4.34 -6.03
CA TRP A 85 18.81 -5.33 -5.65
C TRP A 85 19.54 -5.95 -6.83
N TYR A 86 18.94 -6.00 -8.02
CA TYR A 86 19.60 -6.47 -9.25
C TYR A 86 20.39 -5.37 -9.95
N ALA A 87 20.22 -4.11 -9.57
CA ALA A 87 21.02 -3.02 -10.09
C ALA A 87 22.48 -3.10 -9.62
N SER A 88 23.37 -2.48 -10.40
CA SER A 88 24.78 -2.40 -9.99
C SER A 88 24.93 -1.60 -8.68
N PRO A 89 26.01 -1.82 -7.92
CA PRO A 89 26.27 -1.00 -6.72
C PRO A 89 26.31 0.51 -7.00
N ALA A 90 26.79 0.92 -8.18
CA ALA A 90 26.82 2.32 -8.59
C ALA A 90 25.41 2.87 -8.82
N ASP A 91 24.53 2.10 -9.49
CA ASP A 91 23.15 2.51 -9.74
C ASP A 91 22.34 2.56 -8.43
N ARG A 92 22.56 1.62 -7.52
CA ARG A 92 21.94 1.66 -6.18
C ARG A 92 22.37 2.92 -5.42
N ALA A 93 23.65 3.22 -5.41
CA ALA A 93 24.15 4.43 -4.74
C ALA A 93 23.56 5.73 -5.34
N ALA A 94 23.40 5.77 -6.66
CA ALA A 94 22.77 6.90 -7.34
C ALA A 94 21.28 7.03 -6.96
N GLN A 95 20.57 5.92 -6.89
CA GLN A 95 19.16 5.89 -6.46
C GLN A 95 19.00 6.32 -5.00
N ASP A 96 19.88 5.84 -4.10
CA ASP A 96 19.88 6.24 -2.69
C ASP A 96 20.13 7.73 -2.53
N ALA A 97 21.07 8.30 -3.28
CA ALA A 97 21.34 9.74 -3.29
C ALA A 97 20.12 10.54 -3.80
N ALA A 98 19.46 10.08 -4.86
CA ALA A 98 18.25 10.71 -5.37
C ALA A 98 17.10 10.65 -4.36
N ASN A 99 16.89 9.53 -3.70
CA ASN A 99 15.87 9.34 -2.66
C ASN A 99 16.15 10.25 -1.45
N ALA A 100 17.41 10.35 -1.01
CA ALA A 100 17.82 11.26 0.08
C ALA A 100 17.59 12.73 -0.29
N ALA A 101 17.88 13.13 -1.53
CA ALA A 101 17.62 14.49 -2.00
C ALA A 101 16.12 14.80 -2.05
N ALA A 102 15.30 13.85 -2.51
CA ALA A 102 13.85 14.00 -2.53
C ALA A 102 13.25 14.10 -1.11
N ALA A 103 13.73 13.28 -0.17
CA ALA A 103 13.34 13.36 1.23
C ALA A 103 13.70 14.72 1.85
N ALA A 104 14.93 15.20 1.65
CA ALA A 104 15.36 16.51 2.13
C ALA A 104 14.55 17.67 1.52
N GLN A 105 14.11 17.54 0.26
CA GLN A 105 13.23 18.53 -0.36
C GLN A 105 11.83 18.49 0.26
N ALA A 106 11.28 17.29 0.52
CA ALA A 106 10.00 17.14 1.18
C ALA A 106 10.01 17.75 2.59
N ASP A 107 11.10 17.55 3.36
CA ASP A 107 11.28 18.14 4.68
C ASP A 107 11.34 19.68 4.63
N ARG A 108 12.04 20.26 3.65
CA ARG A 108 12.06 21.74 3.44
C ARG A 108 10.65 22.26 3.14
N THR A 109 9.94 21.60 2.22
CA THR A 109 8.58 22.00 1.85
C THR A 109 7.64 21.94 3.05
N LEU A 110 7.77 20.90 3.88
CA LEU A 110 7.01 20.75 5.11
C LEU A 110 7.33 21.86 6.12
N ALA A 111 8.61 22.17 6.32
CA ALA A 111 9.05 23.22 7.22
C ALA A 111 8.53 24.61 6.78
N GLU A 112 8.57 24.93 5.48
CA GLU A 112 8.00 26.15 4.91
C GLU A 112 6.48 26.24 5.13
N ALA A 113 5.77 25.11 4.91
CA ALA A 113 4.34 25.01 5.18
C ALA A 113 4.02 25.24 6.66
N TRP A 114 4.83 24.72 7.58
CA TRP A 114 4.70 24.97 9.02
C TRP A 114 4.94 26.44 9.40
N GLN A 115 5.92 27.09 8.80
CA GLN A 115 6.18 28.53 9.03
C GLN A 115 5.03 29.38 8.50
N SER A 116 4.50 29.06 7.32
CA SER A 116 3.34 29.79 6.76
C SER A 116 2.07 29.64 7.61
N ARG A 117 1.90 28.49 8.28
CA ARG A 117 0.78 28.26 9.21
C ARG A 117 0.80 29.17 10.44
N ARG A 118 1.98 29.56 10.93
CA ARG A 118 2.09 30.49 12.06
C ARG A 118 1.57 31.89 11.73
N ALA A 119 1.56 32.27 10.45
CA ALA A 119 1.00 33.55 10.01
C ALA A 119 -0.54 33.56 10.05
N TYR A 120 -1.18 32.40 10.16
CA TYR A 120 -2.64 32.24 10.22
C TYR A 120 -3.01 31.32 11.36
N PRO A 121 -3.09 31.85 12.59
CA PRO A 121 -3.40 31.03 13.76
C PRO A 121 -4.77 30.36 13.61
N LEU A 122 -4.83 29.10 14.03
CA LEU A 122 -6.09 28.37 14.08
C LEU A 122 -6.95 28.93 15.23
N VAL A 123 -8.22 29.14 14.95
CA VAL A 123 -9.23 29.43 15.98
C VAL A 123 -9.89 28.10 16.35
N VAL A 124 -9.76 27.73 17.61
CA VAL A 124 -10.35 26.51 18.15
C VAL A 124 -11.48 26.90 19.09
N THR A 125 -12.66 26.37 18.85
CA THR A 125 -13.83 26.57 19.71
C THR A 125 -14.30 25.21 20.21
N GLN A 126 -14.32 25.02 21.49
CA GLN A 126 -14.78 23.79 22.14
C GLN A 126 -16.11 24.00 22.82
N GLY A 127 -17.07 23.15 22.48
CA GLY A 127 -18.35 23.00 23.17
C GLY A 127 -18.46 21.63 23.83
N ASP A 128 -19.56 21.36 24.50
CA ASP A 128 -19.76 20.09 25.23
C ASP A 128 -19.82 18.87 24.31
N GLY A 129 -20.31 19.03 23.09
CA GLY A 129 -20.47 17.92 22.15
C GLY A 129 -19.64 18.03 20.87
N ASN A 130 -18.97 19.18 20.66
CA ASN A 130 -18.28 19.45 19.42
C ASN A 130 -17.00 20.25 19.63
N LEU A 131 -16.04 20.04 18.71
CA LEU A 131 -14.83 20.85 18.59
C LEU A 131 -14.80 21.47 17.20
N GLY A 132 -14.86 22.80 17.11
CA GLY A 132 -14.71 23.57 15.88
C GLY A 132 -13.26 24.03 15.71
N VAL A 133 -12.72 23.87 14.52
CA VAL A 133 -11.40 24.39 14.14
C VAL A 133 -11.56 25.23 12.88
N LYS A 134 -11.14 26.49 12.93
CA LYS A 134 -11.18 27.40 11.78
C LYS A 134 -9.77 27.89 11.43
N GLY A 135 -9.41 27.73 10.18
CA GLY A 135 -8.19 28.28 9.60
C GLY A 135 -8.50 29.36 8.56
N LYS A 136 -7.49 29.77 7.79
CA LYS A 136 -7.63 30.82 6.78
C LYS A 136 -8.73 30.53 5.74
N ASN A 137 -8.75 29.30 5.25
CA ASN A 137 -9.59 28.87 4.13
C ASN A 137 -10.33 27.57 4.41
N PHE A 138 -10.36 27.11 5.66
CA PHE A 138 -11.09 25.92 6.04
C PHE A 138 -11.79 26.07 7.38
N GLU A 139 -12.85 25.33 7.55
CA GLU A 139 -13.58 25.14 8.79
C GLU A 139 -13.80 23.64 9.00
N MET A 140 -13.50 23.13 10.16
CA MET A 140 -13.66 21.73 10.51
C MET A 140 -14.47 21.61 11.80
N LEU A 141 -15.43 20.70 11.81
CA LEU A 141 -16.21 20.35 12.99
C LEU A 141 -15.98 18.91 13.35
N PHE A 142 -15.52 18.69 14.56
CA PHE A 142 -15.45 17.35 15.17
C PHE A 142 -16.67 17.14 16.08
N SER A 143 -17.30 16.00 15.93
CA SER A 143 -18.34 15.54 16.86
C SER A 143 -17.72 14.59 17.88
N ILE A 144 -17.84 14.93 19.16
CA ILE A 144 -17.37 14.08 20.25
C ILE A 144 -18.23 12.82 20.31
N ALA A 145 -19.56 12.98 20.20
CA ALA A 145 -20.49 11.83 20.19
C ALA A 145 -20.32 10.94 18.96
N GLY A 146 -19.97 11.52 17.80
CA GLY A 146 -19.70 10.79 16.56
C GLY A 146 -18.29 10.24 16.47
N ALA A 147 -17.42 10.52 17.45
CA ALA A 147 -16.01 10.13 17.52
C ALA A 147 -15.21 10.44 16.24
N GLY A 148 -15.48 11.59 15.60
CA GLY A 148 -14.76 11.94 14.37
C GLY A 148 -15.19 13.24 13.72
N PRO A 149 -14.56 13.59 12.57
CA PRO A 149 -14.92 14.78 11.82
C PRO A 149 -16.34 14.68 11.24
N ALA A 150 -17.18 15.68 11.54
CA ALA A 150 -18.56 15.75 11.08
C ALA A 150 -18.74 16.67 9.87
N SER A 151 -17.85 17.65 9.70
CA SER A 151 -17.83 18.57 8.56
C SER A 151 -16.39 19.04 8.29
N LEU A 152 -16.03 19.18 7.03
CA LEU A 152 -14.81 19.83 6.58
C LEU A 152 -15.15 20.72 5.37
N LYS A 153 -15.16 22.02 5.59
CA LYS A 153 -15.32 23.00 4.50
C LYS A 153 -13.97 23.57 4.11
N VAL A 154 -13.66 23.58 2.84
CA VAL A 154 -12.49 24.25 2.27
C VAL A 154 -12.95 25.24 1.23
N ASN A 155 -12.57 26.51 1.38
CA ASN A 155 -13.06 27.61 0.54
C ASN A 155 -14.60 27.66 0.43
N GLY A 156 -15.30 27.35 1.53
CA GLY A 156 -16.76 27.33 1.58
C GLY A 156 -17.42 26.06 1.03
N THR A 157 -16.68 25.15 0.41
CA THR A 157 -17.20 23.89 -0.14
C THR A 157 -17.06 22.77 0.88
N GLU A 158 -18.16 22.06 1.17
CA GLU A 158 -18.17 20.89 2.04
C GLU A 158 -17.48 19.70 1.33
N TRP A 159 -16.50 19.10 1.99
CA TRP A 159 -15.71 17.97 1.48
C TRP A 159 -16.12 16.64 2.07
N LEU A 160 -16.83 16.64 3.19
CA LEU A 160 -17.31 15.42 3.81
C LEU A 160 -18.77 15.18 3.46
N TRP A 161 -19.02 14.29 2.52
CA TRP A 161 -20.38 13.82 2.26
C TRP A 161 -20.94 13.01 3.42
N ARG A 162 -20.08 12.30 4.13
CA ARG A 162 -20.41 11.45 5.28
C ARG A 162 -19.28 11.49 6.28
N ALA A 163 -19.60 11.52 7.57
CA ALA A 163 -18.60 11.44 8.62
C ALA A 163 -17.73 10.18 8.46
N PRO A 164 -16.42 10.30 8.28
CA PRO A 164 -15.55 9.15 8.21
C PRO A 164 -15.54 8.43 9.55
N ARG A 165 -15.49 7.11 9.51
CA ARG A 165 -15.36 6.26 10.69
C ARG A 165 -14.09 5.45 10.56
N PRO A 166 -13.41 5.14 11.68
CA PRO A 166 -12.29 4.19 11.65
C PRO A 166 -12.74 2.87 11.02
N ALA A 167 -11.98 2.39 10.06
CA ALA A 167 -12.20 1.08 9.45
C ALA A 167 -11.00 0.19 9.78
N PHE A 168 -11.24 -0.84 10.56
CA PHE A 168 -10.21 -1.82 10.94
C PHE A 168 -10.26 -3.06 10.04
N TRP A 169 -11.17 -3.05 9.09
CA TRP A 169 -11.35 -4.12 8.12
C TRP A 169 -10.86 -3.70 6.73
N ARG A 170 -10.20 -4.60 6.04
CA ARG A 170 -9.80 -4.47 4.65
C ARG A 170 -9.97 -5.80 3.91
N ALA A 171 -9.94 -5.77 2.58
CA ALA A 171 -9.84 -6.98 1.80
C ALA A 171 -8.61 -7.79 2.23
N SER A 172 -8.81 -9.07 2.51
CA SER A 172 -7.76 -9.93 3.04
C SER A 172 -6.72 -10.25 1.97
N THR A 173 -5.45 -10.06 2.33
CA THR A 173 -4.31 -10.56 1.56
C THR A 173 -4.11 -12.06 1.84
N ASP A 174 -3.24 -12.71 1.07
CA ASP A 174 -2.88 -14.11 1.31
C ASP A 174 -2.22 -14.31 2.68
N ASN A 175 -1.40 -13.36 3.11
CA ASN A 175 -0.81 -13.37 4.45
C ASN A 175 -1.88 -13.29 5.56
N ASP A 176 -2.90 -12.45 5.36
CA ASP A 176 -4.03 -12.35 6.29
C ASP A 176 -4.78 -13.67 6.42
N ARG A 177 -5.02 -14.34 5.29
CA ARG A 177 -5.69 -15.64 5.24
C ARG A 177 -4.84 -16.72 5.92
N GLY A 178 -3.55 -16.76 5.58
CA GLY A 178 -2.61 -17.72 6.14
C GLY A 178 -2.45 -17.61 7.66
N CYS A 179 -2.50 -16.41 8.22
CA CYS A 179 -2.42 -16.20 9.66
C CYS A 179 -3.79 -16.19 10.38
N GLY A 180 -4.88 -16.44 9.67
CA GLY A 180 -6.24 -16.46 10.23
C GLY A 180 -6.76 -15.08 10.67
N PHE A 181 -6.21 -13.98 10.11
CA PHE A 181 -6.63 -12.62 10.42
C PHE A 181 -8.14 -12.39 10.25
N PRO A 182 -8.81 -12.86 9.18
CA PRO A 182 -10.24 -12.63 9.01
C PRO A 182 -11.09 -13.14 10.18
N LEU A 183 -10.74 -14.28 10.76
CA LEU A 183 -11.43 -14.82 11.94
C LEU A 183 -11.17 -13.99 13.19
N ARG A 184 -9.93 -13.57 13.40
CA ARG A 184 -9.55 -12.75 14.57
C ARG A 184 -10.10 -11.34 14.50
N ALA A 185 -10.19 -10.77 13.30
CA ALA A 185 -10.68 -9.41 13.08
C ALA A 185 -12.21 -9.32 12.91
N ALA A 186 -12.92 -10.44 12.85
CA ALA A 186 -14.38 -10.47 12.67
C ALA A 186 -15.15 -9.65 13.73
N ALA A 187 -14.59 -9.51 14.94
CA ALA A 187 -15.19 -8.69 16.00
C ALA A 187 -15.16 -7.17 15.74
N TRP A 188 -14.42 -6.73 14.72
CA TRP A 188 -14.25 -5.32 14.37
C TRP A 188 -15.04 -4.90 13.12
N MET A 189 -15.88 -5.78 12.59
CA MET A 189 -16.75 -5.53 11.43
C MET A 189 -18.06 -4.84 11.77
#